data_5ab4e0268ab5297a2c924aa5ba97f275
#
_entry.id   5ab4e0268ab5297a2c924aa5ba97f275
#
_cell.length_a   1.000
_cell.length_b   1.000
_cell.length_c   1.000
_cell.angle_alpha   90.00
_cell.angle_beta   90.00
_cell.angle_gamma   90.00
#
_symmetry.space_group_name_H-M   'P 1'
#
loop_
_entity.id
_entity.type
_entity.pdbx_description
1 polymer ?
#
loop_
_entity_poly.entity_id
_entity_poly.type
_entity_poly.pdbx_seq_one_letter_code
_entity_poly.pdbx_strand_id
1 'polypeptide(L)'
;MTRAPADTLTPTGQIGKKAKAWAAENEVTGRLVSEGHYWKVLRIIAALKANARAMELLEQVESAEVSLFWEHINGMLLRTRYDSSIGGGTWLDLKTSFCDDIDKDFPNSVHKFGYGRQEAFYRLAQEAAGMEANGLIFVVVQTQEPFQVRVRKLPEDYVSACRRSVLRSLDDIHLRTELDHWASSAAEEVQELQMPLWTYPE
;
A
#
# COMPACT_ATOMS: atom_id res chain seq x y z
N MET A 1 7.23 -20.06 2.80
CA MET A 1 8.47 -19.42 2.29
C MET A 1 9.63 -20.38 2.51
N THR A 2 10.37 -20.69 1.46
CA THR A 2 11.49 -21.64 1.48
C THR A 2 12.78 -20.91 1.11
N ARG A 3 13.85 -21.15 1.88
CA ARG A 3 15.16 -20.58 1.62
C ARG A 3 15.86 -21.37 0.52
N ALA A 4 16.32 -20.69 -0.53
CA ALA A 4 17.14 -21.31 -1.57
C ALA A 4 18.55 -21.62 -1.03
N PRO A 5 19.15 -22.77 -1.39
CA PRO A 5 20.53 -23.05 -1.09
C PRO A 5 21.48 -21.98 -1.66
N ALA A 6 22.54 -21.66 -0.92
CA ALA A 6 23.45 -20.56 -1.28
C ALA A 6 24.14 -20.77 -2.63
N ASP A 7 24.48 -22.02 -2.97
CA ASP A 7 25.13 -22.41 -4.21
C ASP A 7 24.22 -22.33 -5.45
N THR A 8 22.91 -22.20 -5.22
CA THR A 8 21.91 -22.02 -6.30
C THR A 8 21.63 -20.56 -6.63
N LEU A 9 22.08 -19.64 -5.79
CA LEU A 9 21.87 -18.19 -5.98
C LEU A 9 22.80 -17.65 -7.08
N THR A 10 22.44 -16.47 -7.61
CA THR A 10 23.35 -15.71 -8.46
C THR A 10 24.56 -15.19 -7.67
N PRO A 11 25.64 -14.73 -8.32
CA PRO A 11 26.76 -14.10 -7.61
C PRO A 11 26.35 -12.90 -6.72
N THR A 12 25.23 -12.25 -7.03
CA THR A 12 24.64 -11.16 -6.26
C THR A 12 23.62 -11.63 -5.20
N GLY A 13 23.53 -12.95 -4.94
CA GLY A 13 22.63 -13.53 -3.94
C GLY A 13 21.14 -13.54 -4.33
N GLN A 14 20.81 -13.35 -5.60
CA GLN A 14 19.43 -13.32 -6.09
C GLN A 14 18.93 -14.70 -6.55
N ILE A 15 17.61 -14.87 -6.59
CA ILE A 15 16.97 -16.08 -7.12
C ILE A 15 17.09 -16.10 -8.65
N GLY A 16 17.98 -16.97 -9.15
CA GLY A 16 18.22 -17.18 -10.57
C GLY A 16 17.62 -18.49 -11.10
N LYS A 17 18.03 -18.88 -12.31
CA LYS A 17 17.56 -20.12 -12.96
C LYS A 17 17.90 -21.37 -12.15
N LYS A 18 19.11 -21.45 -11.57
CA LYS A 18 19.55 -22.59 -10.75
C LYS A 18 18.66 -22.80 -9.51
N ALA A 19 18.33 -21.71 -8.81
CA ALA A 19 17.46 -21.77 -7.64
C ALA A 19 16.03 -22.22 -8.00
N LYS A 20 15.51 -21.78 -9.14
CA LYS A 20 14.19 -22.19 -9.66
C LYS A 20 14.18 -23.67 -10.05
N ALA A 21 15.25 -24.15 -10.72
CA ALA A 21 15.39 -25.56 -11.07
C ALA A 21 15.47 -26.43 -9.82
N TRP A 22 16.30 -26.04 -8.85
CA TRP A 22 16.38 -26.72 -7.55
C TRP A 22 15.01 -26.78 -6.84
N ALA A 23 14.24 -25.69 -6.87
CA ALA A 23 12.92 -25.66 -6.26
C ALA A 23 11.93 -26.62 -6.94
N ALA A 24 12.00 -26.74 -8.26
CA ALA A 24 11.18 -27.70 -9.01
C ALA A 24 11.56 -29.15 -8.71
N GLU A 25 12.87 -29.47 -8.65
CA GLU A 25 13.38 -30.80 -8.33
C GLU A 25 13.06 -31.25 -6.89
N ASN A 26 12.92 -30.28 -5.97
CA ASN A 26 12.62 -30.53 -4.56
C ASN A 26 11.15 -30.26 -4.18
N GLU A 27 10.28 -30.15 -5.16
CA GLU A 27 8.81 -29.95 -4.99
C GLU A 27 8.46 -28.81 -4.02
N VAL A 28 9.19 -27.69 -4.08
CA VAL A 28 8.95 -26.53 -3.22
C VAL A 28 7.65 -25.88 -3.59
N THR A 29 6.66 -25.93 -2.70
CA THR A 29 5.31 -25.37 -2.90
C THR A 29 5.19 -23.90 -2.48
N GLY A 30 6.15 -23.37 -1.74
CA GLY A 30 6.12 -22.01 -1.22
C GLY A 30 6.99 -21.04 -2.04
N ARG A 31 6.91 -19.73 -1.65
CA ARG A 31 7.75 -18.71 -2.29
C ARG A 31 9.24 -18.95 -1.95
N LEU A 32 10.05 -19.09 -2.99
CA LEU A 32 11.49 -19.21 -2.89
C LEU A 32 12.13 -17.84 -2.61
N VAL A 33 13.02 -17.77 -1.64
CA VAL A 33 13.71 -16.54 -1.25
C VAL A 33 15.20 -16.79 -1.01
N SER A 34 16.02 -15.75 -1.21
CA SER A 34 17.44 -15.81 -0.85
C SER A 34 17.61 -15.84 0.68
N GLU A 35 18.76 -16.29 1.13
CA GLU A 35 19.06 -16.36 2.56
C GLU A 35 18.92 -14.99 3.26
N GLY A 36 19.47 -13.94 2.67
CA GLY A 36 19.36 -12.58 3.21
C GLY A 36 17.91 -12.11 3.34
N HIS A 37 17.08 -12.37 2.32
CA HIS A 37 15.65 -12.05 2.41
C HIS A 37 14.93 -12.90 3.45
N TYR A 38 15.28 -14.18 3.57
CA TYR A 38 14.70 -15.06 4.58
C TYR A 38 14.92 -14.52 6.00
N TRP A 39 16.16 -14.21 6.35
CA TRP A 39 16.50 -13.68 7.67
C TRP A 39 15.90 -12.30 7.90
N LYS A 40 15.86 -11.44 6.86
CA LYS A 40 15.22 -10.13 6.94
C LYS A 40 13.74 -10.25 7.28
N VAL A 41 13.01 -11.15 6.62
CA VAL A 41 11.59 -11.38 6.92
C VAL A 41 11.39 -11.90 8.35
N LEU A 42 12.25 -12.80 8.82
CA LEU A 42 12.16 -13.28 10.21
C LEU A 42 12.38 -12.16 11.23
N ARG A 43 13.32 -11.24 10.99
CA ARG A 43 13.53 -10.06 11.84
C ARG A 43 12.34 -9.12 11.84
N ILE A 44 11.73 -8.86 10.66
CA ILE A 44 10.50 -8.08 10.54
C ILE A 44 9.37 -8.72 11.34
N ILE A 45 9.17 -10.03 11.20
CA ILE A 45 8.16 -10.77 11.96
C ILE A 45 8.43 -10.70 13.47
N ALA A 46 9.69 -10.85 13.89
CA ALA A 46 10.06 -10.74 15.29
C ALA A 46 9.77 -9.35 15.86
N ALA A 47 10.10 -8.29 15.11
CA ALA A 47 9.80 -6.92 15.49
C ALA A 47 8.30 -6.66 15.59
N LEU A 48 7.51 -7.17 14.64
CA LEU A 48 6.05 -7.09 14.66
C LEU A 48 5.48 -7.79 15.91
N LYS A 49 5.92 -9.01 16.20
CA LYS A 49 5.49 -9.78 17.37
C LYS A 49 5.90 -9.14 18.71
N ALA A 50 6.98 -8.37 18.73
CA ALA A 50 7.41 -7.62 19.92
C ALA A 50 6.59 -6.35 20.18
N ASN A 51 5.80 -5.89 19.21
CA ASN A 51 4.93 -4.73 19.37
C ASN A 51 3.54 -5.17 19.85
N ALA A 52 3.28 -5.03 21.16
CA ALA A 52 2.03 -5.50 21.78
C ALA A 52 0.78 -4.90 21.12
N ARG A 53 0.79 -3.60 20.77
CA ARG A 53 -0.36 -2.94 20.16
C ARG A 53 -0.64 -3.43 18.74
N ALA A 54 0.41 -3.66 17.96
CA ALA A 54 0.26 -4.23 16.62
C ALA A 54 -0.30 -5.66 16.68
N MET A 55 0.19 -6.48 17.62
CA MET A 55 -0.31 -7.84 17.80
C MET A 55 -1.76 -7.87 18.26
N GLU A 56 -2.13 -7.04 19.23
CA GLU A 56 -3.52 -6.91 19.69
C GLU A 56 -4.48 -6.60 18.53
N LEU A 57 -4.10 -5.67 17.63
CA LEU A 57 -4.91 -5.33 16.46
C LEU A 57 -4.97 -6.46 15.43
N LEU A 58 -3.86 -7.15 15.21
CA LEU A 58 -3.80 -8.28 14.28
C LEU A 58 -4.62 -9.49 14.77
N GLU A 59 -4.71 -9.68 16.09
CA GLU A 59 -5.54 -10.72 16.71
C GLU A 59 -7.05 -10.41 16.64
N GLN A 60 -7.41 -9.12 16.48
CA GLN A 60 -8.79 -8.68 16.28
C GLN A 60 -9.28 -8.82 14.84
N VAL A 61 -8.45 -9.26 13.90
CA VAL A 61 -8.85 -9.41 12.50
C VAL A 61 -9.96 -10.47 12.36
N GLU A 62 -11.14 -10.03 11.97
CA GLU A 62 -12.32 -10.86 11.76
C GLU A 62 -12.45 -11.36 10.33
N SER A 63 -11.99 -10.53 9.38
CA SER A 63 -12.06 -10.86 7.96
C SER A 63 -10.92 -10.15 7.19
N ALA A 64 -10.49 -10.76 6.08
CA ALA A 64 -9.43 -10.22 5.22
C ALA A 64 -9.89 -10.17 3.76
N GLU A 65 -9.28 -9.27 2.99
CA GLU A 65 -9.49 -9.16 1.55
C GLU A 65 -10.97 -8.90 1.17
N VAL A 66 -11.65 -8.07 1.98
CA VAL A 66 -13.07 -7.76 1.80
C VAL A 66 -13.28 -6.75 0.69
N SER A 67 -14.09 -7.11 -0.30
CA SER A 67 -14.47 -6.20 -1.39
C SER A 67 -15.86 -5.63 -1.16
N LEU A 68 -16.01 -4.31 -1.28
CA LEU A 68 -17.27 -3.62 -1.35
C LEU A 68 -17.49 -3.06 -2.76
N PHE A 69 -18.71 -3.21 -3.24
CA PHE A 69 -19.17 -2.67 -4.52
C PHE A 69 -20.33 -1.75 -4.24
N TRP A 70 -20.36 -0.57 -4.83
CA TRP A 70 -21.47 0.37 -4.68
C TRP A 70 -21.66 1.21 -5.91
N GLU A 71 -22.83 1.77 -6.06
CA GLU A 71 -23.14 2.77 -7.05
C GLU A 71 -22.98 4.16 -6.43
N HIS A 72 -22.16 4.99 -7.04
CA HIS A 72 -22.00 6.38 -6.62
C HIS A 72 -23.19 7.22 -7.09
N ILE A 73 -23.43 8.38 -6.43
CA ILE A 73 -24.58 9.26 -6.73
C ILE A 73 -24.68 9.67 -8.20
N ASN A 74 -23.57 9.68 -8.94
CA ASN A 74 -23.52 9.94 -10.37
C ASN A 74 -23.68 8.69 -11.26
N GLY A 75 -24.10 7.55 -10.70
CA GLY A 75 -24.34 6.31 -11.43
C GLY A 75 -23.10 5.45 -11.70
N MET A 76 -21.91 5.90 -11.33
CA MET A 76 -20.70 5.08 -11.49
C MET A 76 -20.69 3.89 -10.54
N LEU A 77 -20.38 2.71 -11.08
CA LEU A 77 -20.13 1.51 -10.28
C LEU A 77 -18.68 1.54 -9.77
N LEU A 78 -18.53 1.55 -8.46
CA LEU A 78 -17.26 1.64 -7.77
C LEU A 78 -16.97 0.37 -6.96
N ARG A 79 -15.69 0.11 -6.73
CA ARG A 79 -15.22 -1.01 -5.92
C ARG A 79 -14.04 -0.60 -5.08
N THR A 80 -14.02 -1.09 -3.85
CA THR A 80 -12.83 -1.09 -2.99
C THR A 80 -12.55 -2.49 -2.47
N ARG A 81 -11.31 -2.72 -2.03
CA ARG A 81 -10.90 -3.95 -1.35
C ARG A 81 -10.04 -3.59 -0.16
N TYR A 82 -10.50 -3.98 0.99
CA TYR A 82 -9.82 -3.76 2.26
C TYR A 82 -8.94 -4.95 2.59
N ASP A 83 -7.76 -4.70 3.16
CA ASP A 83 -6.83 -5.76 3.54
C ASP A 83 -7.39 -6.57 4.72
N SER A 84 -7.82 -5.90 5.80
CA SER A 84 -8.34 -6.58 7.00
C SER A 84 -9.37 -5.73 7.75
N SER A 85 -10.42 -6.37 8.28
CA SER A 85 -11.39 -5.77 9.19
C SER A 85 -11.14 -6.22 10.62
N ILE A 86 -11.23 -5.27 11.56
CA ILE A 86 -11.18 -5.55 13.01
C ILE A 86 -12.52 -5.25 13.69
N GLY A 87 -13.61 -5.21 12.90
CA GLY A 87 -14.95 -4.92 13.39
C GLY A 87 -15.22 -3.41 13.57
N GLY A 88 -16.49 -3.08 13.92
CA GLY A 88 -16.90 -1.70 14.22
C GLY A 88 -16.56 -0.68 13.14
N GLY A 89 -16.57 -1.06 11.88
CA GLY A 89 -16.23 -0.14 10.77
C GLY A 89 -14.76 0.32 10.74
N THR A 90 -13.88 -0.36 11.46
CA THR A 90 -12.44 -0.08 11.47
C THR A 90 -11.68 -1.09 10.63
N TRP A 91 -10.78 -0.60 9.78
CA TRP A 91 -9.94 -1.41 8.91
C TRP A 91 -8.48 -1.34 9.33
N LEU A 92 -7.75 -2.41 9.07
CA LEU A 92 -6.33 -2.53 9.35
C LEU A 92 -5.58 -2.74 8.04
N ASP A 93 -4.48 -2.01 7.86
CA ASP A 93 -3.61 -2.10 6.70
C ASP A 93 -2.14 -2.21 7.15
N LEU A 94 -1.48 -3.29 6.75
CA LEU A 94 -0.09 -3.56 7.07
C LEU A 94 0.81 -2.98 5.99
N LYS A 95 1.56 -1.92 6.33
CA LYS A 95 2.50 -1.26 5.42
C LYS A 95 3.94 -1.60 5.78
N THR A 96 4.75 -1.87 4.76
CA THR A 96 6.20 -1.94 4.91
C THR A 96 6.84 -0.64 4.43
N SER A 97 7.82 -0.14 5.16
CA SER A 97 8.54 1.09 4.82
C SER A 97 10.05 0.84 4.80
N PHE A 98 10.69 1.24 3.71
CA PHE A 98 12.15 1.33 3.65
C PHE A 98 12.55 2.77 3.95
N CYS A 99 12.94 3.03 5.19
CA CYS A 99 13.23 4.37 5.70
C CYS A 99 14.20 4.31 6.88
N ASP A 100 14.90 5.39 7.14
CA ASP A 100 15.80 5.50 8.28
C ASP A 100 15.05 5.88 9.57
N ASP A 101 14.05 6.73 9.46
CA ASP A 101 13.20 7.18 10.56
C ASP A 101 11.72 7.08 10.17
N ILE A 102 11.04 6.07 10.72
CA ILE A 102 9.64 5.80 10.37
C ILE A 102 8.70 6.96 10.74
N ASP A 103 9.02 7.70 11.79
CA ASP A 103 8.17 8.79 12.29
C ASP A 103 8.29 10.04 11.40
N LYS A 104 9.43 10.26 10.75
CA LYS A 104 9.65 11.34 9.79
C LYS A 104 9.26 10.96 8.36
N ASP A 105 9.55 9.73 7.96
CA ASP A 105 9.47 9.32 6.56
C ASP A 105 8.10 8.77 6.17
N PHE A 106 7.37 8.17 7.12
CA PHE A 106 6.05 7.61 6.83
C PHE A 106 5.03 8.68 6.38
N PRO A 107 4.99 9.91 6.95
CA PRO A 107 4.13 10.97 6.43
C PRO A 107 4.39 11.31 4.95
N ASN A 108 5.66 11.28 4.51
CA ASN A 108 6.01 11.46 3.10
C ASN A 108 5.47 10.29 2.24
N SER A 109 5.55 9.07 2.76
CA SER A 109 4.98 7.89 2.11
C SER A 109 3.46 7.97 2.01
N VAL A 110 2.78 8.43 3.06
CA VAL A 110 1.32 8.68 3.07
C VAL A 110 0.92 9.61 1.93
N HIS A 111 1.64 10.72 1.76
CA HIS A 111 1.40 11.68 0.69
C HIS A 111 1.72 11.06 -0.70
N LYS A 112 2.93 10.51 -0.85
CA LYS A 112 3.44 9.97 -2.12
C LYS A 112 2.56 8.86 -2.68
N PHE A 113 2.11 7.93 -1.83
CA PHE A 113 1.32 6.77 -2.24
C PHE A 113 -0.20 7.01 -2.12
N GLY A 114 -0.62 8.18 -1.66
CA GLY A 114 -2.02 8.56 -1.60
C GLY A 114 -2.84 7.81 -0.54
N TYR A 115 -2.24 7.40 0.59
CA TYR A 115 -2.96 6.64 1.63
C TYR A 115 -4.12 7.42 2.24
N GLY A 116 -4.05 8.76 2.30
CA GLY A 116 -5.19 9.57 2.71
C GLY A 116 -6.37 9.51 1.72
N ARG A 117 -6.08 9.44 0.40
CA ARG A 117 -7.13 9.23 -0.62
C ARG A 117 -7.68 7.81 -0.55
N GLN A 118 -6.83 6.81 -0.28
CA GLN A 118 -7.25 5.43 -0.05
C GLN A 118 -8.25 5.36 1.11
N GLU A 119 -7.91 5.93 2.27
CA GLU A 119 -8.80 5.95 3.44
C GLU A 119 -10.10 6.70 3.14
N ALA A 120 -10.03 7.86 2.51
CA ALA A 120 -11.21 8.64 2.15
C ALA A 120 -12.15 7.86 1.20
N PHE A 121 -11.59 7.16 0.22
CA PHE A 121 -12.35 6.33 -0.71
C PHE A 121 -12.97 5.11 -0.01
N TYR A 122 -12.26 4.53 0.94
CA TYR A 122 -12.76 3.43 1.78
C TYR A 122 -13.95 3.86 2.63
N ARG A 123 -13.89 5.04 3.25
CA ARG A 123 -15.01 5.60 4.04
C ARG A 123 -16.24 5.87 3.17
N LEU A 124 -16.05 6.35 1.93
CA LEU A 124 -17.17 6.49 0.97
C LEU A 124 -17.88 5.17 0.70
N ALA A 125 -17.13 4.09 0.52
CA ALA A 125 -17.70 2.76 0.32
C ALA A 125 -18.47 2.25 1.54
N GLN A 126 -17.94 2.47 2.75
CA GLN A 126 -18.61 2.10 4.01
C GLN A 126 -19.92 2.85 4.19
N GLU A 127 -19.89 4.16 3.99
CA GLU A 127 -21.08 5.02 4.07
C GLU A 127 -22.16 4.58 3.06
N ALA A 128 -21.77 4.30 1.82
CA ALA A 128 -22.69 3.80 0.79
C ALA A 128 -23.27 2.43 1.14
N ALA A 129 -22.54 1.60 1.86
CA ALA A 129 -23.00 0.31 2.36
C ALA A 129 -23.79 0.40 3.69
N GLY A 130 -24.01 1.60 4.23
CA GLY A 130 -24.68 1.79 5.53
C GLY A 130 -23.87 1.28 6.72
N MET A 131 -22.55 1.16 6.56
CA MET A 131 -21.62 0.72 7.61
C MET A 131 -21.05 1.91 8.38
N GLU A 132 -20.63 1.66 9.62
CA GLU A 132 -19.79 2.62 10.33
C GLU A 132 -18.46 2.82 9.60
N ALA A 133 -17.95 4.06 9.62
CA ALA A 133 -16.72 4.46 8.93
C ALA A 133 -15.70 5.02 9.93
N ASN A 134 -15.18 4.16 10.80
CA ASN A 134 -14.27 4.53 11.89
C ASN A 134 -12.80 4.64 11.46
N GLY A 135 -12.55 4.47 10.16
CA GLY A 135 -11.29 4.77 9.51
C GLY A 135 -10.32 3.60 9.42
N LEU A 136 -9.09 3.95 9.01
CA LEU A 136 -8.02 3.01 8.72
C LEU A 136 -6.90 3.13 9.76
N ILE A 137 -6.47 2.00 10.28
CA ILE A 137 -5.29 1.90 11.14
C ILE A 137 -4.15 1.29 10.32
N PHE A 138 -3.04 1.98 10.24
CA PHE A 138 -1.83 1.49 9.62
C PHE A 138 -0.93 0.82 10.65
N VAL A 139 -0.58 -0.44 10.43
CA VAL A 139 0.55 -1.08 11.11
C VAL A 139 1.75 -0.96 10.19
N VAL A 140 2.68 -0.09 10.53
CA VAL A 140 3.83 0.26 9.69
C VAL A 140 5.06 -0.45 10.23
N VAL A 141 5.72 -1.24 9.37
CA VAL A 141 6.92 -2.01 9.73
C VAL A 141 8.09 -1.54 8.89
N GLN A 142 9.15 -1.10 9.54
CA GLN A 142 10.42 -0.76 8.88
C GLN A 142 11.09 -2.01 8.33
N THR A 143 11.57 -1.96 7.08
CA THR A 143 12.18 -3.11 6.41
C THR A 143 13.70 -3.15 6.49
N GLN A 144 14.29 -2.27 7.28
CA GLN A 144 15.73 -2.24 7.60
C GLN A 144 15.94 -2.04 9.11
N GLU A 145 17.14 -2.25 9.59
CA GLU A 145 17.45 -2.03 11.00
C GLU A 145 17.17 -0.57 11.42
N PRO A 146 16.58 -0.37 12.61
CA PRO A 146 16.32 -1.34 13.68
C PRO A 146 14.95 -2.06 13.58
N PHE A 147 14.30 -2.15 12.44
CA PHE A 147 13.02 -2.85 12.20
C PHE A 147 11.87 -2.34 13.10
N GLN A 148 11.77 -1.04 13.26
CA GLN A 148 10.73 -0.44 14.10
C GLN A 148 9.33 -0.75 13.58
N VAL A 149 8.39 -0.84 14.52
CA VAL A 149 6.95 -0.99 14.23
C VAL A 149 6.20 0.17 14.83
N ARG A 150 5.29 0.77 14.06
CA ARG A 150 4.42 1.85 14.50
C ARG A 150 2.98 1.56 14.10
N VAL A 151 2.06 1.89 15.00
CA VAL A 151 0.63 1.90 14.73
C VAL A 151 0.20 3.34 14.55
N ARG A 152 -0.46 3.68 13.44
CA ARG A 152 -0.80 5.04 13.06
C ARG A 152 -2.23 5.14 12.54
N LYS A 153 -2.86 6.27 12.80
CA LYS A 153 -4.09 6.74 12.13
C LYS A 153 -3.79 8.07 11.44
N LEU A 154 -4.48 8.36 10.36
CA LEU A 154 -4.38 9.68 9.75
C LEU A 154 -5.21 10.71 10.53
N PRO A 155 -4.79 11.99 10.56
CA PRO A 155 -5.60 13.07 11.11
C PRO A 155 -6.90 13.24 10.34
N GLU A 156 -8.00 13.50 11.03
CA GLU A 156 -9.33 13.59 10.43
C GLU A 156 -9.48 14.76 9.44
N ASP A 157 -8.84 15.88 9.73
CA ASP A 157 -8.80 17.04 8.83
C ASP A 157 -8.05 16.72 7.52
N TYR A 158 -6.98 15.92 7.60
CA TYR A 158 -6.24 15.45 6.41
C TYR A 158 -7.10 14.49 5.58
N VAL A 159 -7.77 13.52 6.21
CA VAL A 159 -8.67 12.58 5.52
C VAL A 159 -9.83 13.33 4.87
N SER A 160 -10.40 14.33 5.56
CA SER A 160 -11.45 15.19 5.02
C SER A 160 -10.99 16.01 3.80
N ALA A 161 -9.75 16.51 3.82
CA ALA A 161 -9.15 17.17 2.66
C ALA A 161 -8.97 16.19 1.49
N CYS A 162 -8.49 14.97 1.77
CA CYS A 162 -8.37 13.90 0.78
C CYS A 162 -9.73 13.49 0.20
N ARG A 163 -10.78 13.44 1.02
CA ARG A 163 -12.15 13.16 0.58
C ARG A 163 -12.63 14.15 -0.49
N ARG A 164 -12.41 15.44 -0.28
CA ARG A 164 -12.75 16.47 -1.29
C ARG A 164 -12.00 16.24 -2.60
N SER A 165 -10.75 15.81 -2.53
CA SER A 165 -9.96 15.47 -3.72
C SER A 165 -10.50 14.24 -4.44
N VAL A 166 -10.89 13.20 -3.70
CA VAL A 166 -11.49 11.97 -4.26
C VAL A 166 -12.79 12.30 -4.97
N LEU A 167 -13.70 13.04 -4.33
CA LEU A 167 -14.98 13.42 -4.93
C LEU A 167 -14.79 14.19 -6.23
N ARG A 168 -13.90 15.19 -6.26
CA ARG A 168 -13.58 15.90 -7.51
C ARG A 168 -13.04 15.00 -8.61
N SER A 169 -12.23 14.00 -8.24
CA SER A 169 -11.72 13.04 -9.23
C SER A 169 -12.83 12.14 -9.77
N LEU A 170 -13.80 11.74 -8.94
CA LEU A 170 -14.96 10.98 -9.37
C LEU A 170 -15.86 11.79 -10.30
N ASP A 171 -16.09 13.08 -10.01
CA ASP A 171 -16.84 13.99 -10.86
C ASP A 171 -16.15 14.19 -12.23
N ASP A 172 -14.83 14.37 -12.24
CA ASP A 172 -14.04 14.50 -13.49
C ASP A 172 -14.10 13.23 -14.33
N ILE A 173 -13.96 12.05 -13.70
CA ILE A 173 -14.08 10.76 -14.37
C ILE A 173 -15.47 10.59 -14.97
N HIS A 174 -16.51 10.89 -14.20
CA HIS A 174 -17.88 10.83 -14.68
C HIS A 174 -18.10 11.74 -15.90
N LEU A 175 -17.72 13.01 -15.80
CA LEU A 175 -17.85 13.98 -16.88
C LEU A 175 -17.10 13.53 -18.15
N ARG A 176 -15.88 13.03 -18.02
CA ARG A 176 -15.10 12.50 -19.15
C ARG A 176 -15.75 11.29 -19.79
N THR A 177 -16.38 10.45 -18.98
CA THR A 177 -17.11 9.27 -19.46
C THR A 177 -18.34 9.68 -20.25
N GLU A 178 -19.14 10.63 -19.74
CA GLU A 178 -20.34 11.15 -20.41
C GLU A 178 -20.01 11.86 -21.74
N LEU A 179 -18.89 12.56 -21.79
CA LEU A 179 -18.45 13.30 -22.98
C LEU A 179 -17.61 12.45 -23.95
N ASP A 180 -17.30 11.19 -23.58
CA ASP A 180 -16.33 10.34 -24.30
C ASP A 180 -14.99 11.08 -24.57
N HIS A 181 -14.55 11.90 -23.62
CA HIS A 181 -13.40 12.76 -23.77
C HIS A 181 -12.26 12.37 -22.81
N TRP A 182 -11.43 11.45 -23.28
CA TRP A 182 -10.26 10.93 -22.56
C TRP A 182 -8.93 11.43 -23.14
N ALA A 183 -8.98 12.33 -24.10
CA ALA A 183 -7.79 12.89 -24.69
C ALA A 183 -6.93 13.61 -23.64
N SER A 184 -5.62 13.40 -23.72
CA SER A 184 -4.66 14.18 -22.96
C SER A 184 -4.74 15.64 -23.41
N SER A 185 -4.64 16.58 -22.48
CA SER A 185 -4.40 18.00 -22.78
C SER A 185 -2.97 18.25 -23.30
N ALA A 186 -2.17 17.19 -23.50
CA ALA A 186 -0.84 17.32 -24.07
C ALA A 186 -0.94 17.90 -25.48
N ALA A 187 -0.25 19.01 -25.72
CA ALA A 187 -0.13 19.58 -27.04
C ALA A 187 0.45 18.51 -27.99
N GLU A 188 -0.06 18.44 -29.21
CA GLU A 188 0.46 17.57 -30.28
C GLU A 188 1.85 18.03 -30.74
N GLU A 189 2.29 19.20 -30.31
CA GLU A 189 3.56 19.80 -30.65
C GLU A 189 4.66 19.39 -29.66
N VAL A 190 5.89 19.32 -30.17
CA VAL A 190 7.09 19.11 -29.34
C VAL A 190 7.24 20.30 -28.40
N GLN A 191 7.19 20.06 -27.11
CA GLN A 191 7.39 21.08 -26.08
C GLN A 191 8.81 21.01 -25.52
N GLU A 192 9.40 22.18 -25.30
CA GLU A 192 10.71 22.26 -24.63
C GLU A 192 10.54 21.91 -23.15
N LEU A 193 11.40 20.99 -22.67
CA LEU A 193 11.42 20.60 -21.29
C LEU A 193 12.05 21.71 -20.44
N GLN A 194 11.27 22.25 -19.50
CA GLN A 194 11.79 23.20 -18.54
C GLN A 194 12.61 22.46 -17.47
N MET A 195 13.93 22.67 -17.52
CA MET A 195 14.83 22.09 -16.53
C MET A 195 14.92 22.97 -15.27
N PRO A 196 14.91 22.38 -14.06
CA PRO A 196 15.19 23.15 -12.85
C PRO A 196 16.58 23.82 -12.89
N LEU A 197 16.68 25.04 -12.39
CA LEU A 197 17.93 25.82 -12.44
C LEU A 197 19.14 25.08 -11.85
N TRP A 198 18.94 24.26 -10.82
CA TRP A 198 20.01 23.48 -10.18
C TRP A 198 20.55 22.33 -11.05
N THR A 199 19.93 22.03 -12.19
CA THR A 199 20.40 20.98 -13.12
C THR A 199 21.37 21.51 -14.18
N TYR A 200 21.51 22.83 -14.32
CA TYR A 200 22.45 23.42 -15.27
C TYR A 200 23.88 23.31 -14.71
N PRO A 201 24.84 22.79 -15.49
CA PRO A 201 26.25 22.81 -15.10
C PRO A 201 26.74 24.26 -14.96
N GLU A 202 27.62 24.49 -13.96
CA GLU A 202 28.29 25.78 -13.78
C GLU A 202 29.24 26.08 -14.94
#